data_3073ebadd3437e00b525c5b44a200a4f
#
_entry.id   3073ebadd3437e00b525c5b44a200a4f
#
_cell.length_a   1.000
_cell.length_b   1.000
_cell.length_c   1.000
_cell.angle_alpha   90.00
_cell.angle_beta   90.00
_cell.angle_gamma   90.00
#
_symmetry.space_group_name_H-M   'P 1'
#
loop_
_entity.id
_entity.type
_entity.pdbx_description
1 polymer ?
#
loop_
_entity_poly.entity_id
_entity_poly.type
_entity_poly.pdbx_seq_one_letter_code
_entity_poly.pdbx_strand_id
1 'polypeptide(L)'
;MTAADPTLRMERGLFRDGAALVIGVDEVGRGAIAGPVAVGLGVFLPDVKRMPKGLRDSKLLSEQRREELHPEVLAWAPHSAVGLASNAEVDTLGIIAGLGLAAVRGIEALVAAGVPVEAAVVVLDGSHDWLTPALADCPDTSRPRVVTRVKADRDCASVAAASVLAKVHRDRLMIDADGVHPGYEWTSNKGYASATHYAAIDRLGASALHRWSWLKQPALF
;
A
#
# COMPACT_ATOMS: atom_id res chain seq x y z
N MET A 1 -3.12 -12.10 23.96
CA MET A 1 -3.13 -10.63 24.14
C MET A 1 -3.62 -10.01 22.83
N THR A 2 -4.70 -9.24 22.86
CA THR A 2 -5.14 -8.48 21.68
C THR A 2 -4.12 -7.39 21.40
N ALA A 3 -3.68 -7.27 20.13
CA ALA A 3 -2.80 -6.16 19.74
C ALA A 3 -3.47 -4.83 20.09
N ALA A 4 -2.68 -3.90 20.63
CA ALA A 4 -3.18 -2.54 20.95
C ALA A 4 -3.62 -1.84 19.66
N ASP A 5 -4.60 -0.94 19.78
CA ASP A 5 -5.01 -0.10 18.67
C ASP A 5 -3.90 0.92 18.32
N PRO A 6 -3.74 1.28 17.04
CA PRO A 6 -2.81 2.34 16.64
C PRO A 6 -3.19 3.68 17.30
N THR A 7 -2.24 4.56 17.39
CA THR A 7 -2.44 5.88 18.00
C THR A 7 -1.84 6.99 17.14
N LEU A 8 -2.25 8.24 17.38
CA LEU A 8 -1.64 9.43 16.77
C LEU A 8 -0.40 9.93 17.55
N ARG A 9 0.24 9.08 18.38
CA ARG A 9 1.37 9.51 19.21
C ARG A 9 2.57 9.96 18.39
N MET A 10 2.90 9.18 17.36
CA MET A 10 4.02 9.48 16.48
C MET A 10 3.75 10.74 15.65
N GLU A 11 2.60 10.83 15.03
CA GLU A 11 2.19 11.97 14.21
C GLU A 11 2.20 13.27 15.03
N ARG A 12 1.63 13.24 16.24
CA ARG A 12 1.67 14.38 17.17
C ARG A 12 3.08 14.73 17.64
N GLY A 13 3.98 13.75 17.73
CA GLY A 13 5.40 13.99 17.97
C GLY A 13 6.01 14.79 16.84
N LEU A 14 5.85 14.32 15.61
CA LEU A 14 6.38 14.96 14.40
C LEU A 14 5.84 16.39 14.23
N PHE A 15 4.54 16.62 14.51
CA PHE A 15 3.97 17.98 14.48
C PHE A 15 4.60 18.90 15.53
N ARG A 16 4.86 18.43 16.74
CA ARG A 16 5.56 19.21 17.78
C ARG A 16 7.01 19.53 17.38
N ASP A 17 7.63 18.63 16.61
CA ASP A 17 8.97 18.78 16.08
C ASP A 17 9.02 19.65 14.79
N GLY A 18 7.88 20.26 14.41
CA GLY A 18 7.79 21.23 13.32
C GLY A 18 7.35 20.69 11.96
N ALA A 19 6.91 19.43 11.86
CA ALA A 19 6.34 18.94 10.61
C ALA A 19 5.04 19.69 10.27
N ALA A 20 4.94 20.22 9.04
CA ALA A 20 3.74 20.89 8.56
C ALA A 20 2.61 19.88 8.27
N LEU A 21 2.97 18.72 7.75
CA LEU A 21 2.06 17.60 7.52
C LEU A 21 2.79 16.25 7.67
N VAL A 22 2.04 15.20 7.96
CA VAL A 22 2.52 13.82 8.05
C VAL A 22 1.82 13.00 6.99
N ILE A 23 2.57 12.15 6.26
CA ILE A 23 2.03 11.20 5.31
C ILE A 23 2.32 9.79 5.83
N GLY A 24 1.27 9.04 6.18
CA GLY A 24 1.39 7.62 6.48
C GLY A 24 1.48 6.81 5.18
N VAL A 25 2.39 5.84 5.11
CA VAL A 25 2.64 5.01 3.92
C VAL A 25 2.72 3.54 4.29
N ASP A 26 1.94 2.71 3.59
CA ASP A 26 2.00 1.24 3.70
C ASP A 26 1.80 0.59 2.33
N GLU A 27 2.38 -0.60 2.14
CA GLU A 27 2.29 -1.35 0.90
C GLU A 27 1.39 -2.59 1.01
N VAL A 28 0.80 -2.99 -0.12
CA VAL A 28 0.05 -4.24 -0.26
C VAL A 28 0.38 -4.95 -1.58
N GLY A 29 0.27 -6.27 -1.59
CA GLY A 29 0.55 -7.08 -2.78
C GLY A 29 2.03 -7.35 -3.02
N ARG A 30 2.93 -7.00 -2.08
CA ARG A 30 4.37 -7.25 -2.18
C ARG A 30 4.69 -8.73 -2.43
N GLY A 31 4.04 -9.65 -1.71
CA GLY A 31 4.23 -11.11 -1.85
C GLY A 31 3.23 -11.81 -2.77
N ALA A 32 2.42 -11.09 -3.54
CA ALA A 32 1.48 -11.69 -4.47
C ALA A 32 2.18 -12.18 -5.73
N ILE A 33 1.70 -13.30 -6.30
CA ILE A 33 2.21 -13.86 -7.56
C ILE A 33 1.45 -13.37 -8.79
N ALA A 34 0.36 -12.60 -8.58
CA ALA A 34 -0.41 -11.96 -9.63
C ALA A 34 -0.88 -10.56 -9.22
N GLY A 35 -1.07 -9.70 -10.20
CA GLY A 35 -1.55 -8.33 -10.02
C GLY A 35 -0.48 -7.34 -9.59
N PRO A 36 -0.87 -6.05 -9.47
CA PRO A 36 0.03 -4.97 -9.14
C PRO A 36 0.49 -5.04 -7.68
N VAL A 37 1.58 -4.34 -7.37
CA VAL A 37 1.84 -3.86 -6.02
C VAL A 37 1.19 -2.50 -5.86
N ALA A 38 0.66 -2.21 -4.67
CA ALA A 38 0.02 -0.94 -4.36
C ALA A 38 0.65 -0.32 -3.12
N VAL A 39 0.77 1.01 -3.12
CA VAL A 39 1.22 1.81 -1.97
C VAL A 39 0.13 2.82 -1.65
N GLY A 40 -0.39 2.76 -0.43
CA GLY A 40 -1.35 3.73 0.09
C GLY A 40 -0.63 4.90 0.77
N LEU A 41 -1.17 6.09 0.58
CA LEU A 41 -0.70 7.32 1.19
C LEU A 41 -1.89 8.07 1.81
N GLY A 42 -1.79 8.43 3.09
CA GLY A 42 -2.78 9.27 3.76
C GLY A 42 -2.11 10.49 4.38
N VAL A 43 -2.63 11.70 4.10
CA VAL A 43 -2.09 12.98 4.54
C VAL A 43 -2.82 13.47 5.79
N PHE A 44 -2.07 13.90 6.79
CA PHE A 44 -2.58 14.37 8.06
C PHE A 44 -1.96 15.73 8.43
N LEU A 45 -2.78 16.61 9.00
CA LEU A 45 -2.41 17.94 9.45
C LEU A 45 -2.36 17.99 10.98
N PRO A 46 -1.77 19.02 11.59
CA PRO A 46 -1.66 19.13 13.06
C PRO A 46 -2.99 19.11 13.82
N ASP A 47 -4.07 19.56 13.18
CA ASP A 47 -5.43 19.58 13.71
C ASP A 47 -6.20 18.26 13.47
N VAL A 48 -5.50 17.18 13.08
CA VAL A 48 -6.09 15.87 12.81
C VAL A 48 -7.01 15.42 13.93
N LYS A 49 -8.25 15.10 13.56
CA LYS A 49 -9.29 14.63 14.47
C LYS A 49 -9.01 13.21 14.95
N ARG A 50 -9.84 12.76 15.91
CA ARG A 50 -9.78 11.37 16.37
C ARG A 50 -9.96 10.41 15.21
N MET A 51 -9.11 9.37 15.16
CA MET A 51 -9.17 8.33 14.15
C MET A 51 -10.50 7.57 14.13
N PRO A 52 -10.92 7.00 13.03
CA PRO A 52 -12.09 6.12 12.92
C PRO A 52 -12.04 4.98 13.94
N LYS A 53 -13.19 4.66 14.53
CA LYS A 53 -13.27 3.60 15.55
C LYS A 53 -12.97 2.23 14.95
N GLY A 54 -12.03 1.51 15.54
CA GLY A 54 -11.63 0.17 15.12
C GLY A 54 -10.69 0.16 13.92
N LEU A 55 -10.12 1.33 13.54
CA LEU A 55 -9.02 1.38 12.58
C LEU A 55 -7.83 0.60 13.12
N ARG A 56 -7.29 -0.29 12.29
CA ARG A 56 -6.10 -1.13 12.56
C ARG A 56 -5.38 -1.43 11.25
N ASP A 57 -4.18 -2.03 11.37
CA ASP A 57 -3.52 -2.71 10.25
C ASP A 57 -4.55 -3.59 9.48
N SER A 58 -4.62 -3.39 8.18
CA SER A 58 -5.61 -4.05 7.31
C SER A 58 -5.60 -5.57 7.39
N LYS A 59 -4.46 -6.18 7.73
CA LYS A 59 -4.29 -7.63 7.92
C LYS A 59 -5.00 -8.15 9.17
N LEU A 60 -5.28 -7.26 10.15
CA LEU A 60 -6.02 -7.59 11.38
C LEU A 60 -7.53 -7.37 11.25
N LEU A 61 -8.00 -6.92 10.11
CA LEU A 61 -9.41 -6.66 9.82
C LEU A 61 -9.97 -7.72 8.87
N SER A 62 -11.25 -8.09 9.06
CA SER A 62 -11.98 -8.85 8.03
C SER A 62 -12.17 -8.00 6.78
N GLU A 63 -12.41 -8.65 5.63
CA GLU A 63 -12.71 -7.95 4.37
C GLU A 63 -13.90 -7.00 4.52
N GLN A 64 -14.99 -7.48 5.11
CA GLN A 64 -16.16 -6.66 5.41
C GLN A 64 -15.79 -5.42 6.25
N ARG A 65 -15.01 -5.60 7.32
CA ARG A 65 -14.64 -4.46 8.19
C ARG A 65 -13.73 -3.47 7.48
N ARG A 66 -12.86 -3.91 6.57
CA ARG A 66 -12.07 -3.00 5.72
C ARG A 66 -12.95 -2.16 4.81
N GLU A 67 -13.93 -2.79 4.16
CA GLU A 67 -14.88 -2.11 3.28
C GLU A 67 -15.74 -1.08 4.04
N GLU A 68 -16.19 -1.40 5.26
CA GLU A 68 -16.91 -0.46 6.13
C GLU A 68 -16.05 0.72 6.58
N LEU A 69 -14.77 0.48 6.90
CA LEU A 69 -13.84 1.51 7.35
C LEU A 69 -13.32 2.41 6.22
N HIS A 70 -13.25 1.88 4.99
CA HIS A 70 -12.67 2.60 3.87
C HIS A 70 -13.27 4.01 3.65
N PRO A 71 -14.61 4.22 3.60
CA PRO A 71 -15.18 5.56 3.48
C PRO A 71 -14.90 6.45 4.71
N GLU A 72 -14.85 5.86 5.93
CA GLU A 72 -14.50 6.61 7.13
C GLU A 72 -13.03 7.10 7.09
N VAL A 73 -12.12 6.26 6.57
CA VAL A 73 -10.70 6.60 6.38
C VAL A 73 -10.54 7.68 5.31
N LEU A 74 -11.24 7.59 4.18
CA LEU A 74 -11.23 8.64 3.16
C LEU A 74 -11.73 9.99 3.69
N ALA A 75 -12.77 9.99 4.51
CA ALA A 75 -13.26 11.21 5.15
C ALA A 75 -12.30 11.76 6.19
N TRP A 76 -11.52 10.90 6.86
CA TRP A 76 -10.55 11.27 7.89
C TRP A 76 -9.21 11.74 7.31
N ALA A 77 -8.80 11.18 6.16
CA ALA A 77 -7.62 11.56 5.38
C ALA A 77 -8.08 12.05 3.98
N PRO A 78 -8.68 13.25 3.86
CA PRO A 78 -9.29 13.72 2.62
C PRO A 78 -8.28 13.90 1.48
N HIS A 79 -7.01 14.12 1.81
CA HIS A 79 -5.92 14.04 0.85
C HIS A 79 -5.25 12.68 1.02
N SER A 80 -5.59 11.77 0.12
CA SER A 80 -5.01 10.43 0.09
C SER A 80 -4.84 9.95 -1.34
N ALA A 81 -3.91 9.03 -1.55
CA ALA A 81 -3.67 8.42 -2.85
C ALA A 81 -3.32 6.93 -2.70
N VAL A 82 -3.54 6.18 -3.76
CA VAL A 82 -2.99 4.83 -3.92
C VAL A 82 -2.25 4.78 -5.24
N GLY A 83 -0.93 4.64 -5.16
CA GLY A 83 -0.11 4.42 -6.34
C GLY A 83 0.07 2.93 -6.63
N LEU A 84 0.25 2.59 -7.89
CA LEU A 84 0.35 1.22 -8.36
C LEU A 84 1.60 1.03 -9.22
N ALA A 85 2.25 -0.13 -9.10
CA ALA A 85 3.14 -0.66 -10.12
C ALA A 85 2.61 -2.01 -10.59
N SER A 86 2.50 -2.17 -11.91
CA SER A 86 1.93 -3.37 -12.54
C SER A 86 2.80 -4.61 -12.30
N ASN A 87 2.22 -5.78 -12.49
CA ASN A 87 2.96 -7.04 -12.45
C ASN A 87 4.14 -7.05 -13.44
N ALA A 88 3.97 -6.49 -14.65
CA ALA A 88 5.04 -6.40 -15.66
C ALA A 88 6.19 -5.47 -15.21
N GLU A 89 5.87 -4.36 -14.55
CA GLU A 89 6.88 -3.47 -13.97
C GLU A 89 7.62 -4.15 -12.81
N VAL A 90 6.90 -4.90 -11.96
CA VAL A 90 7.52 -5.71 -10.89
C VAL A 90 8.44 -6.79 -11.47
N ASP A 91 8.05 -7.44 -12.56
CA ASP A 91 8.88 -8.44 -13.24
C ASP A 91 10.16 -7.82 -13.83
N THR A 92 10.05 -6.61 -14.38
CA THR A 92 11.18 -5.92 -15.04
C THR A 92 12.14 -5.26 -14.05
N LEU A 93 11.59 -4.58 -13.03
CA LEU A 93 12.36 -3.73 -12.12
C LEU A 93 12.71 -4.42 -10.80
N GLY A 94 12.02 -5.50 -10.48
CA GLY A 94 12.03 -6.12 -9.16
C GLY A 94 11.10 -5.42 -8.17
N ILE A 95 10.79 -6.12 -7.08
CA ILE A 95 9.74 -5.69 -6.13
C ILE A 95 10.08 -4.38 -5.41
N ILE A 96 11.34 -4.16 -5.05
CA ILE A 96 11.74 -2.94 -4.31
C ILE A 96 11.59 -1.71 -5.19
N ALA A 97 12.06 -1.75 -6.44
CA ALA A 97 11.87 -0.65 -7.38
C ALA A 97 10.40 -0.48 -7.76
N GLY A 98 9.62 -1.59 -7.86
CA GLY A 98 8.18 -1.55 -8.06
C GLY A 98 7.43 -0.83 -6.92
N LEU A 99 7.81 -1.06 -5.65
CA LEU A 99 7.28 -0.32 -4.49
C LEU A 99 7.61 1.17 -4.60
N GLY A 100 8.87 1.50 -4.92
CA GLY A 100 9.31 2.87 -5.15
C GLY A 100 8.49 3.57 -6.24
N LEU A 101 8.32 2.93 -7.39
CA LEU A 101 7.52 3.45 -8.50
C LEU A 101 6.05 3.69 -8.11
N ALA A 102 5.44 2.73 -7.40
CA ALA A 102 4.09 2.88 -6.90
C ALA A 102 3.97 4.07 -5.94
N ALA A 103 4.91 4.23 -5.01
CA ALA A 103 4.91 5.36 -4.08
C ALA A 103 5.12 6.70 -4.79
N VAL A 104 6.03 6.79 -5.75
CA VAL A 104 6.25 8.00 -6.56
C VAL A 104 4.95 8.42 -7.24
N ARG A 105 4.26 7.50 -7.90
CA ARG A 105 2.94 7.77 -8.54
C ARG A 105 1.89 8.27 -7.54
N GLY A 106 1.88 7.71 -6.33
CA GLY A 106 1.00 8.19 -5.25
C GLY A 106 1.36 9.61 -4.79
N ILE A 107 2.65 9.91 -4.65
CA ILE A 107 3.15 11.24 -4.32
C ILE A 107 2.82 12.25 -5.43
N GLU A 108 3.03 11.90 -6.69
CA GLU A 108 2.67 12.75 -7.83
C GLU A 108 1.17 13.08 -7.83
N ALA A 109 0.32 12.11 -7.51
CA ALA A 109 -1.12 12.35 -7.38
C ALA A 109 -1.45 13.32 -6.23
N LEU A 110 -0.75 13.25 -5.09
CA LEU A 110 -0.90 14.21 -3.99
C LEU A 110 -0.42 15.62 -4.39
N VAL A 111 0.72 15.73 -5.07
CA VAL A 111 1.23 17.01 -5.60
C VAL A 111 0.23 17.62 -6.59
N ALA A 112 -0.30 16.82 -7.51
CA ALA A 112 -1.33 17.26 -8.46
C ALA A 112 -2.63 17.72 -7.77
N ALA A 113 -2.93 17.18 -6.58
CA ALA A 113 -4.03 17.62 -5.72
C ALA A 113 -3.70 18.86 -4.86
N GLY A 114 -2.52 19.47 -5.04
CA GLY A 114 -2.09 20.68 -4.33
C GLY A 114 -1.52 20.44 -2.93
N VAL A 115 -1.16 19.20 -2.58
CA VAL A 115 -0.51 18.89 -1.29
C VAL A 115 0.96 19.31 -1.35
N PRO A 116 1.47 20.15 -0.41
CA PRO A 116 2.88 20.56 -0.36
C PRO A 116 3.74 19.43 0.24
N VAL A 117 4.01 18.40 -0.58
CA VAL A 117 4.64 17.14 -0.12
C VAL A 117 6.06 17.35 0.39
N GLU A 118 6.78 18.35 -0.15
CA GLU A 118 8.13 18.74 0.27
C GLU A 118 8.18 19.19 1.75
N ALA A 119 7.07 19.69 2.27
CA ALA A 119 6.93 20.08 3.68
C ALA A 119 6.50 18.90 4.59
N ALA A 120 6.33 17.71 4.02
CA ALA A 120 5.85 16.54 4.74
C ALA A 120 6.96 15.76 5.44
N VAL A 121 6.55 15.05 6.50
CA VAL A 121 7.27 13.90 7.01
C VAL A 121 6.49 12.65 6.69
N VAL A 122 7.08 11.76 5.89
CA VAL A 122 6.53 10.44 5.62
C VAL A 122 6.87 9.50 6.76
N VAL A 123 5.87 8.77 7.27
CA VAL A 123 6.06 7.61 8.15
C VAL A 123 5.86 6.36 7.31
N LEU A 124 6.97 5.66 7.03
CA LEU A 124 7.01 4.45 6.21
C LEU A 124 7.04 3.21 7.11
N ASP A 125 6.17 2.23 6.84
CA ASP A 125 6.23 0.96 7.58
C ASP A 125 7.49 0.15 7.25
N GLY A 126 8.01 -0.50 8.29
CA GLY A 126 9.19 -1.36 8.21
C GLY A 126 10.49 -0.68 8.63
N SER A 127 11.61 -1.40 8.45
CA SER A 127 12.97 -0.93 8.79
C SER A 127 13.77 -0.48 7.58
N HIS A 128 13.30 -0.79 6.38
CA HIS A 128 14.03 -0.52 5.13
C HIS A 128 13.40 0.67 4.41
N ASP A 129 14.20 1.73 4.25
CA ASP A 129 13.82 2.88 3.45
C ASP A 129 14.05 2.58 1.95
N TRP A 130 13.00 2.13 1.30
CA TRP A 130 12.96 1.93 -0.15
C TRP A 130 12.39 3.15 -0.89
N LEU A 131 11.84 4.13 -0.15
CA LEU A 131 11.18 5.30 -0.73
C LEU A 131 12.17 6.42 -1.07
N THR A 132 13.08 6.77 -0.14
CA THR A 132 14.07 7.85 -0.39
C THR A 132 14.89 7.63 -1.67
N PRO A 133 15.42 6.43 -1.95
CA PRO A 133 16.09 6.17 -3.23
C PRO A 133 15.19 6.34 -4.45
N ALA A 134 13.91 5.94 -4.35
CA ALA A 134 12.96 6.06 -5.45
C ALA A 134 12.60 7.52 -5.78
N LEU A 135 12.76 8.42 -4.81
CA LEU A 135 12.50 9.86 -4.97
C LEU A 135 13.72 10.64 -5.49
N ALA A 136 14.89 10.00 -5.64
CA ALA A 136 16.14 10.70 -5.97
C ALA A 136 16.06 11.50 -7.29
N ASP A 137 15.33 10.98 -8.27
CA ASP A 137 15.18 11.63 -9.59
C ASP A 137 13.89 12.48 -9.70
N CYS A 138 13.09 12.57 -8.62
CA CYS A 138 11.89 13.39 -8.60
C CYS A 138 12.24 14.88 -8.36
N PRO A 139 11.37 15.84 -8.78
CA PRO A 139 11.50 17.24 -8.41
C PRO A 139 11.54 17.46 -6.88
N ASP A 140 12.22 18.48 -6.39
CA ASP A 140 12.31 18.78 -4.95
C ASP A 140 10.93 18.96 -4.30
N THR A 141 9.96 19.51 -5.03
CA THR A 141 8.55 19.64 -4.62
C THR A 141 7.84 18.29 -4.38
N SER A 142 8.45 17.18 -4.77
CA SER A 142 7.95 15.82 -4.59
C SER A 142 8.82 15.00 -3.62
N ARG A 143 9.74 15.64 -2.88
CA ARG A 143 10.69 14.95 -1.98
C ARG A 143 10.43 15.25 -0.50
N PRO A 144 9.49 14.52 0.14
CA PRO A 144 9.29 14.62 1.59
C PRO A 144 10.47 14.01 2.36
N ARG A 145 10.61 14.40 3.62
CA ARG A 145 11.50 13.71 4.55
C ARG A 145 10.90 12.36 4.94
N VAL A 146 11.63 11.27 4.78
CA VAL A 146 11.18 9.91 5.14
C VAL A 146 11.73 9.50 6.50
N VAL A 147 10.88 8.88 7.32
CA VAL A 147 11.24 8.18 8.55
C VAL A 147 10.62 6.79 8.54
N THR A 148 11.44 5.78 8.78
CA THR A 148 10.98 4.39 8.87
C THR A 148 10.60 4.04 10.30
N ARG A 149 9.59 3.18 10.45
CA ARG A 149 9.20 2.63 11.75
C ARG A 149 8.75 1.17 11.62
N VAL A 150 9.39 0.29 12.34
CA VAL A 150 8.98 -1.13 12.40
C VAL A 150 7.61 -1.23 13.06
N LYS A 151 6.68 -1.93 12.41
CA LYS A 151 5.27 -2.11 12.82
C LYS A 151 4.49 -0.79 12.88
N ALA A 152 4.80 0.15 12.01
CA ALA A 152 4.07 1.40 11.94
C ALA A 152 2.59 1.18 11.59
N ASP A 153 2.26 0.20 10.77
CA ASP A 153 0.91 -0.26 10.44
C ASP A 153 0.05 -0.60 11.68
N ARG A 154 0.69 -1.00 12.79
CA ARG A 154 0.04 -1.34 14.07
C ARG A 154 0.09 -0.21 15.09
N ASP A 155 1.11 0.63 15.05
CA ASP A 155 1.40 1.62 16.09
C ASP A 155 0.94 3.04 15.71
N CYS A 156 0.98 3.37 14.40
CA CYS A 156 0.73 4.70 13.85
C CYS A 156 -0.60 4.74 13.10
N ALA A 157 -1.49 5.63 13.51
CA ALA A 157 -2.83 5.71 12.94
C ALA A 157 -2.81 6.14 11.46
N SER A 158 -1.84 6.98 11.07
CA SER A 158 -1.64 7.40 9.68
C SER A 158 -1.27 6.23 8.77
N VAL A 159 -0.38 5.33 9.24
CA VAL A 159 0.06 4.16 8.47
C VAL A 159 -1.03 3.09 8.44
N ALA A 160 -1.77 2.88 9.55
CA ALA A 160 -2.95 2.00 9.55
C ALA A 160 -4.02 2.45 8.55
N ALA A 161 -4.22 3.77 8.39
CA ALA A 161 -5.11 4.31 7.36
C ALA A 161 -4.60 3.99 5.95
N ALA A 162 -3.32 4.25 5.67
CA ALA A 162 -2.68 3.92 4.39
C ALA A 162 -2.81 2.42 4.06
N SER A 163 -2.63 1.55 5.06
CA SER A 163 -2.83 0.10 4.94
C SER A 163 -4.24 -0.26 4.46
N VAL A 164 -5.27 0.34 5.06
CA VAL A 164 -6.67 0.10 4.65
C VAL A 164 -6.93 0.62 3.24
N LEU A 165 -6.46 1.83 2.91
CA LEU A 165 -6.63 2.42 1.57
C LEU A 165 -6.00 1.54 0.48
N ALA A 166 -4.74 1.16 0.65
CA ALA A 166 -4.03 0.30 -0.30
C ALA A 166 -4.70 -1.06 -0.42
N LYS A 167 -5.08 -1.68 0.72
CA LYS A 167 -5.65 -3.02 0.75
C LYS A 167 -7.01 -3.09 0.05
N VAL A 168 -7.92 -2.17 0.37
CA VAL A 168 -9.25 -2.14 -0.26
C VAL A 168 -9.12 -1.87 -1.76
N HIS A 169 -8.31 -0.87 -2.14
CA HIS A 169 -8.12 -0.55 -3.55
C HIS A 169 -7.59 -1.74 -4.35
N ARG A 170 -6.53 -2.39 -3.85
CA ARG A 170 -5.91 -3.52 -4.54
C ARG A 170 -6.80 -4.77 -4.55
N ASP A 171 -7.51 -5.05 -3.47
CA ASP A 171 -8.41 -6.21 -3.40
C ASP A 171 -9.53 -6.08 -4.42
N ARG A 172 -10.13 -4.88 -4.58
CA ARG A 172 -11.14 -4.60 -5.60
C ARG A 172 -10.59 -4.81 -7.01
N LEU A 173 -9.37 -4.33 -7.31
CA LEU A 173 -8.73 -4.58 -8.60
C LEU A 173 -8.56 -6.07 -8.90
N MET A 174 -8.23 -6.88 -7.90
CA MET A 174 -8.08 -8.33 -8.08
C MET A 174 -9.43 -9.04 -8.23
N ILE A 175 -10.47 -8.56 -7.55
CA ILE A 175 -11.85 -9.06 -7.72
C ILE A 175 -12.35 -8.77 -9.14
N ASP A 176 -12.16 -7.54 -9.62
CA ASP A 176 -12.55 -7.15 -10.99
C ASP A 176 -11.77 -7.96 -12.04
N ALA A 177 -10.48 -8.19 -11.79
CA ALA A 177 -9.64 -9.00 -12.65
C ALA A 177 -10.07 -10.48 -12.72
N ASP A 178 -10.65 -11.04 -11.66
CA ASP A 178 -11.19 -12.40 -11.63
C ASP A 178 -12.37 -12.56 -12.62
N GLY A 179 -13.17 -11.50 -12.80
CA GLY A 179 -14.25 -11.48 -13.80
C GLY A 179 -13.74 -11.51 -15.25
N VAL A 180 -12.54 -10.98 -15.51
CA VAL A 180 -11.91 -10.96 -16.83
C VAL A 180 -11.08 -12.22 -17.08
N HIS A 181 -10.48 -12.78 -16.03
CA HIS A 181 -9.62 -13.97 -16.05
C HIS A 181 -10.16 -15.02 -15.06
N PRO A 182 -11.31 -15.64 -15.32
CA PRO A 182 -11.94 -16.56 -14.39
C PRO A 182 -11.11 -17.83 -14.18
N GLY A 183 -11.22 -18.38 -12.97
CA GLY A 183 -10.63 -19.69 -12.63
C GLY A 183 -9.32 -19.65 -11.88
N TYR A 184 -8.73 -18.46 -11.63
CA TYR A 184 -7.57 -18.27 -10.73
C TYR A 184 -7.99 -17.97 -9.29
N GLU A 185 -9.29 -17.82 -9.03
CA GLU A 185 -9.88 -17.55 -7.71
C GLU A 185 -9.37 -16.26 -7.05
N TRP A 186 -9.09 -15.23 -7.86
CA TRP A 186 -8.58 -13.95 -7.34
C TRP A 186 -9.58 -13.21 -6.45
N THR A 187 -10.87 -13.47 -6.62
CA THR A 187 -11.90 -13.03 -5.67
C THR A 187 -11.61 -13.51 -4.25
N SER A 188 -11.03 -14.69 -4.08
CA SER A 188 -10.67 -15.26 -2.77
C SER A 188 -9.23 -14.93 -2.40
N ASN A 189 -8.27 -15.32 -3.24
CA ASN A 189 -6.84 -15.27 -2.93
C ASN A 189 -6.17 -13.92 -3.21
N LYS A 190 -6.86 -12.97 -3.88
CA LYS A 190 -6.37 -11.64 -4.22
C LYS A 190 -4.99 -11.65 -4.94
N GLY A 191 -4.71 -12.72 -5.69
CA GLY A 191 -3.46 -12.91 -6.41
C GLY A 191 -2.29 -13.42 -5.55
N TYR A 192 -2.51 -13.74 -4.29
CA TYR A 192 -1.49 -14.36 -3.44
C TYR A 192 -1.32 -15.84 -3.73
N ALA A 193 -0.13 -16.36 -3.43
CA ALA A 193 0.19 -17.77 -3.55
C ALA A 193 -0.66 -18.60 -2.58
N SER A 194 -1.46 -19.52 -3.15
CA SER A 194 -2.22 -20.54 -2.43
C SER A 194 -2.17 -21.84 -3.23
N ALA A 195 -2.47 -22.97 -2.60
CA ALA A 195 -2.53 -24.25 -3.30
C ALA A 195 -3.53 -24.23 -4.47
N THR A 196 -4.69 -23.59 -4.28
CA THR A 196 -5.71 -23.44 -5.31
C THR A 196 -5.26 -22.54 -6.45
N HIS A 197 -4.50 -21.46 -6.16
CA HIS A 197 -3.95 -20.57 -7.18
C HIS A 197 -2.90 -21.28 -8.05
N TYR A 198 -1.98 -22.01 -7.43
CA TYR A 198 -1.01 -22.82 -8.18
C TYR A 198 -1.68 -23.91 -9.02
N ALA A 199 -2.66 -24.63 -8.48
CA ALA A 199 -3.44 -25.61 -9.23
C ALA A 199 -4.19 -25.00 -10.44
N ALA A 200 -4.66 -23.74 -10.28
CA ALA A 200 -5.25 -23.01 -11.39
C ALA A 200 -4.22 -22.66 -12.46
N ILE A 201 -3.01 -22.23 -12.07
CA ILE A 201 -1.92 -21.95 -13.01
C ILE A 201 -1.49 -23.22 -13.75
N ASP A 202 -1.39 -24.36 -13.06
CA ASP A 202 -1.04 -25.65 -13.68
C ASP A 202 -2.09 -26.08 -14.72
N ARG A 203 -3.36 -25.79 -14.47
CA ARG A 203 -4.47 -26.14 -15.36
C ARG A 203 -4.66 -25.18 -16.52
N LEU A 204 -4.56 -23.86 -16.29
CA LEU A 204 -4.93 -22.81 -17.24
C LEU A 204 -3.71 -22.14 -17.89
N GLY A 205 -2.52 -22.38 -17.36
CA GLY A 205 -1.34 -21.57 -17.63
C GLY A 205 -1.34 -20.27 -16.82
N ALA A 206 -0.26 -19.53 -16.87
CA ALA A 206 -0.20 -18.21 -16.28
C ALA A 206 -0.85 -17.16 -17.19
N SER A 207 -1.66 -16.28 -16.65
CA SER A 207 -2.26 -15.15 -17.37
C SER A 207 -1.28 -13.98 -17.50
N ALA A 208 -1.66 -12.96 -18.29
CA ALA A 208 -0.89 -11.72 -18.42
C ALA A 208 -0.76 -10.92 -17.11
N LEU A 209 -1.58 -11.19 -16.08
CA LEU A 209 -1.51 -10.53 -14.79
C LEU A 209 -0.59 -11.24 -13.78
N HIS A 210 -0.05 -12.41 -14.10
CA HIS A 210 0.91 -13.08 -13.22
C HIS A 210 2.28 -12.40 -13.30
N ARG A 211 3.01 -12.47 -12.19
CA ARG A 211 4.43 -12.10 -12.11
C ARG A 211 5.28 -13.27 -12.56
N TRP A 212 5.57 -13.29 -13.85
CA TRP A 212 6.23 -14.43 -14.50
C TRP A 212 7.57 -14.79 -13.89
N SER A 213 8.35 -13.80 -13.46
CA SER A 213 9.64 -14.01 -12.81
C SER A 213 9.53 -14.71 -11.43
N TRP A 214 8.31 -14.75 -10.86
CA TRP A 214 8.05 -15.34 -9.53
C TRP A 214 7.46 -16.74 -9.62
N LEU A 215 6.99 -17.14 -10.79
CA LEU A 215 6.46 -18.48 -11.01
C LEU A 215 7.62 -19.44 -11.17
N LYS A 216 7.53 -20.63 -10.54
CA LYS A 216 8.47 -21.70 -10.80
C LYS A 216 8.32 -22.09 -12.27
N GLN A 217 9.36 -21.91 -13.08
CA GLN A 217 9.37 -22.47 -14.41
C GLN A 217 9.23 -23.99 -14.28
N PRO A 218 8.31 -24.64 -15.06
CA PRO A 218 8.34 -26.09 -15.16
C PRO A 218 9.74 -26.48 -15.64
N ALA A 219 10.36 -27.45 -14.99
CA ALA A 219 11.64 -27.97 -15.42
C ALA A 219 11.47 -28.42 -16.89
N LEU A 220 12.17 -27.76 -17.80
CA LEU A 220 12.27 -28.22 -19.18
C LEU A 220 13.12 -29.52 -19.15
N PHE A 221 12.42 -30.66 -19.15
CA PHE A 221 13.06 -31.96 -19.37
C PHE A 221 13.23 -32.20 -20.85
#